data_f1d90d99c315d538c722adcdc03faa0f
#
_entry.id   f1d90d99c315d538c722adcdc03faa0f
#
_cell.length_a   1.000
_cell.length_b   1.000
_cell.length_c   1.000
_cell.angle_alpha   90.00
_cell.angle_beta   90.00
_cell.angle_gamma   90.00
#
_symmetry.space_group_name_H-M   'P 1'
#
loop_
_entity.id
_entity.type
_entity.pdbx_description
1 polymer ?
#
loop_
_entity_poly.entity_id
_entity_poly.type
_entity_poly.pdbx_seq_one_letter_code
_entity_poly.pdbx_strand_id
1 'polypeptide(L)'
;MTNMQGVATISIADTPVVREPGRLTSDIDAAAVQPPSFGAVLRRLRDERRVSRERLGMAAGVSASYITHLELGRRGRPTQAVVEALCGCLDRVQPVSHRSRRYLYDLAGLPDPAAPDLAELRAAITPDRLRRLERLAPDPAGYFDSRWHVLALNDAARRAFPGLTEGGNWLIWLLDDPRAATALLDRETAAHASVSVLRARIAAFDVPDWSGDFLRALGRNPEFRRLWSRAQDLDHPGERLIRLRTPRGETPLDMQLYDVESARYPGWIRMLWGMTD
;
A
#
# COMPACT_ATOMS: atom_id res chain seq x y z
N MET A 1 -59.52 -36.15 -18.29
CA MET A 1 -58.59 -36.63 -17.23
C MET A 1 -57.31 -35.83 -17.35
N THR A 2 -57.21 -34.97 -16.58
CA THR A 2 -56.42 -34.68 -15.41
C THR A 2 -55.48 -33.47 -15.63
N ASN A 3 -55.88 -32.44 -15.13
CA ASN A 3 -55.50 -31.59 -14.02
C ASN A 3 -54.39 -30.56 -14.38
N MET A 4 -54.86 -29.35 -14.60
CA MET A 4 -54.09 -28.11 -14.53
C MET A 4 -53.95 -27.70 -13.05
N GLN A 5 -52.76 -27.55 -12.55
CA GLN A 5 -52.45 -26.86 -11.30
C GLN A 5 -51.67 -25.58 -11.67
N GLY A 6 -52.21 -24.41 -11.56
CA GLY A 6 -52.25 -23.62 -10.36
C GLY A 6 -51.01 -22.73 -10.32
N VAL A 7 -50.98 -21.62 -11.16
CA VAL A 7 -50.04 -20.55 -11.03
C VAL A 7 -50.48 -19.69 -9.86
N ALA A 8 -49.74 -19.69 -8.77
CA ALA A 8 -49.93 -18.81 -7.62
C ALA A 8 -49.44 -17.39 -7.95
N THR A 9 -50.41 -16.50 -8.08
CA THR A 9 -50.16 -15.05 -8.14
C THR A 9 -49.71 -14.57 -6.75
N ILE A 10 -48.45 -14.17 -6.64
CA ILE A 10 -47.94 -13.52 -5.43
C ILE A 10 -48.38 -12.06 -5.48
N SER A 11 -49.34 -11.73 -4.59
CA SER A 11 -49.80 -10.36 -4.35
C SER A 11 -48.67 -9.52 -3.74
N ILE A 12 -48.29 -8.41 -4.43
CA ILE A 12 -47.38 -7.38 -3.92
C ILE A 12 -48.24 -6.42 -3.06
N ALA A 13 -48.43 -6.76 -1.80
CA ALA A 13 -48.96 -5.83 -0.82
C ALA A 13 -48.54 -6.29 0.59
N ASP A 14 -47.28 -6.03 0.93
CA ASP A 14 -46.81 -5.80 2.30
C ASP A 14 -45.43 -5.20 2.24
N THR A 15 -45.40 -3.89 2.13
CA THR A 15 -44.17 -3.10 2.36
C THR A 15 -43.94 -3.09 3.88
N PRO A 16 -42.91 -3.73 4.40
CA PRO A 16 -42.59 -3.55 5.80
C PRO A 16 -42.16 -2.09 6.00
N VAL A 17 -42.92 -1.41 6.87
CA VAL A 17 -42.54 -0.11 7.44
C VAL A 17 -41.08 -0.20 7.90
N VAL A 18 -40.22 0.52 7.21
CA VAL A 18 -38.83 0.73 7.64
C VAL A 18 -38.94 1.45 8.99
N ARG A 19 -38.80 0.69 10.06
CA ARG A 19 -38.49 1.27 11.38
C ARG A 19 -37.18 1.99 11.24
N GLU A 20 -37.20 3.31 11.43
CA GLU A 20 -36.01 4.07 11.66
C GLU A 20 -35.12 3.31 12.66
N PRO A 21 -33.81 3.17 12.40
CA PRO A 21 -32.92 2.58 13.38
C PRO A 21 -32.97 3.50 14.60
N GLY A 22 -33.61 3.00 15.65
CA GLY A 22 -33.58 3.65 16.96
C GLY A 22 -32.15 4.02 17.24
N ARG A 23 -31.91 5.28 17.62
CA ARG A 23 -30.65 5.74 18.17
C ARG A 23 -30.26 4.76 19.26
N LEU A 24 -29.35 3.85 18.92
CA LEU A 24 -28.53 3.19 19.92
C LEU A 24 -27.59 4.28 20.44
N THR A 25 -28.08 5.09 21.37
CA THR A 25 -27.25 5.80 22.33
C THR A 25 -26.67 4.75 23.25
N SER A 26 -25.77 3.93 22.74
CA SER A 26 -24.76 3.36 23.60
C SER A 26 -23.81 4.52 23.90
N ASP A 27 -23.90 5.07 25.07
CA ASP A 27 -22.85 5.82 25.74
C ASP A 27 -21.64 4.87 25.92
N ILE A 28 -21.04 4.44 24.82
CA ILE A 28 -19.66 4.06 24.79
C ILE A 28 -18.97 5.40 24.99
N ASP A 29 -18.39 5.56 26.17
CA ASP A 29 -17.65 6.73 26.60
C ASP A 29 -16.71 7.13 25.45
N ALA A 30 -17.13 8.05 24.58
CA ALA A 30 -16.38 8.51 23.41
C ALA A 30 -15.06 9.18 23.84
N ALA A 31 -14.88 9.41 25.13
CA ALA A 31 -13.65 9.85 25.75
C ALA A 31 -12.60 8.73 25.87
N ALA A 32 -13.01 7.44 25.79
CA ALA A 32 -12.10 6.31 26.02
C ALA A 32 -11.30 5.91 24.75
N VAL A 33 -11.77 6.26 23.54
CA VAL A 33 -11.08 5.92 22.28
C VAL A 33 -10.74 7.19 21.52
N GLN A 34 -9.59 7.77 21.81
CA GLN A 34 -9.07 8.90 21.05
C GLN A 34 -8.28 8.41 19.83
N PRO A 35 -8.43 9.05 18.66
CA PRO A 35 -7.60 8.74 17.51
C PRO A 35 -6.13 9.00 17.84
N PRO A 36 -5.20 8.20 17.30
CA PRO A 36 -3.78 8.40 17.53
C PRO A 36 -3.35 9.79 17.00
N SER A 37 -2.54 10.48 17.78
CA SER A 37 -2.02 11.79 17.42
C SER A 37 -0.49 11.81 17.47
N PHE A 38 0.14 12.65 16.64
CA PHE A 38 1.58 12.90 16.66
C PHE A 38 2.08 13.23 18.07
N GLY A 39 1.37 14.15 18.75
CA GLY A 39 1.73 14.60 20.09
C GLY A 39 1.70 13.49 21.14
N ALA A 40 0.70 12.62 21.11
CA ALA A 40 0.59 11.49 22.05
C ALA A 40 1.75 10.49 21.84
N VAL A 41 2.11 10.18 20.58
CA VAL A 41 3.21 9.28 20.26
C VAL A 41 4.56 9.91 20.63
N LEU A 42 4.78 11.19 20.29
CA LEU A 42 5.99 11.92 20.67
C LEU A 42 6.18 11.92 22.19
N ARG A 43 5.14 12.27 22.95
CA ARG A 43 5.16 12.27 24.39
C ARG A 43 5.54 10.90 24.95
N ARG A 44 4.90 9.83 24.49
CA ARG A 44 5.21 8.46 24.90
C ARG A 44 6.68 8.12 24.67
N LEU A 45 7.19 8.35 23.43
CA LEU A 45 8.59 8.06 23.08
C LEU A 45 9.59 8.85 23.93
N ARG A 46 9.26 10.10 24.28
CA ARG A 46 10.06 10.96 25.15
C ARG A 46 10.05 10.45 26.58
N ASP A 47 8.86 10.14 27.13
CA ASP A 47 8.68 9.68 28.52
C ASP A 47 9.35 8.31 28.75
N GLU A 48 9.25 7.38 27.80
CA GLU A 48 9.97 6.09 27.80
C GLU A 48 11.49 6.29 27.97
N ARG A 49 12.04 7.37 27.41
CA ARG A 49 13.46 7.73 27.44
C ARG A 49 13.82 8.67 28.58
N ARG A 50 12.85 9.06 29.42
CA ARG A 50 13.03 10.01 30.53
C ARG A 50 13.67 11.33 30.08
N VAL A 51 13.34 11.81 28.88
CA VAL A 51 13.83 13.09 28.34
C VAL A 51 12.82 14.19 28.69
N SER A 52 13.29 15.32 29.24
CA SER A 52 12.39 16.48 29.48
C SER A 52 12.08 17.21 28.15
N ARG A 53 11.01 18.00 28.12
CA ARG A 53 10.65 18.82 26.94
C ARG A 53 11.72 19.85 26.63
N GLU A 54 12.33 20.43 27.67
CA GLU A 54 13.45 21.37 27.52
C GLU A 54 14.65 20.72 26.86
N ARG A 55 15.03 19.54 27.35
CA ARG A 55 16.17 18.79 26.79
C ARG A 55 15.91 18.36 25.35
N LEU A 56 14.70 17.85 25.06
CA LEU A 56 14.31 17.47 23.70
C LEU A 56 14.28 18.68 22.77
N GLY A 57 13.67 19.79 23.22
CA GLY A 57 13.58 21.02 22.44
C GLY A 57 14.95 21.59 22.12
N MET A 58 15.84 21.73 23.12
CA MET A 58 17.20 22.21 22.94
C MET A 58 17.99 21.33 21.96
N ALA A 59 17.88 20.01 22.08
CA ALA A 59 18.60 19.08 21.23
C ALA A 59 18.04 19.01 19.78
N ALA A 60 16.77 19.33 19.59
CA ALA A 60 16.11 19.37 18.27
C ALA A 60 16.07 20.78 17.65
N GLY A 61 16.67 21.80 18.32
CA GLY A 61 16.70 23.17 17.80
C GLY A 61 15.33 23.88 17.85
N VAL A 62 14.43 23.47 18.76
CA VAL A 62 13.11 24.07 18.93
C VAL A 62 12.85 24.43 20.40
N SER A 63 11.87 25.30 20.66
CA SER A 63 11.55 25.68 22.04
C SER A 63 10.82 24.57 22.79
N ALA A 64 10.97 24.52 24.13
CA ALA A 64 10.20 23.61 24.99
C ALA A 64 8.68 23.88 24.88
N SER A 65 8.28 25.14 24.70
CA SER A 65 6.89 25.52 24.41
C SER A 65 6.38 24.90 23.11
N TYR A 66 7.21 24.85 22.08
CA TYR A 66 6.85 24.18 20.80
C TYR A 66 6.59 22.67 21.02
N ILE A 67 7.48 21.98 21.75
CA ILE A 67 7.29 20.58 22.14
C ILE A 67 5.97 20.39 22.90
N THR A 68 5.69 21.28 23.87
CA THR A 68 4.44 21.25 24.63
C THR A 68 3.21 21.38 23.70
N HIS A 69 3.25 22.32 22.76
CA HIS A 69 2.15 22.52 21.82
C HIS A 69 1.97 21.33 20.87
N LEU A 70 3.05 20.69 20.40
CA LEU A 70 2.99 19.46 19.63
C LEU A 70 2.34 18.33 20.42
N GLU A 71 2.79 18.10 21.67
CA GLU A 71 2.27 17.04 22.55
C GLU A 71 0.80 17.23 22.91
N LEU A 72 0.32 18.48 22.97
CA LEU A 72 -1.07 18.82 23.22
C LEU A 72 -1.94 18.90 21.95
N GLY A 73 -1.36 18.66 20.78
CA GLY A 73 -2.08 18.79 19.50
C GLY A 73 -2.53 20.22 19.17
N ARG A 74 -2.00 21.24 19.86
CA ARG A 74 -2.34 22.65 19.65
C ARG A 74 -1.61 23.29 18.48
N ARG A 75 -0.58 22.66 17.96
CA ARG A 75 0.10 23.02 16.72
C ARG A 75 -0.15 21.97 15.68
N GLY A 76 -0.28 22.45 14.43
CA GLY A 76 -0.46 21.60 13.27
C GLY A 76 0.77 20.73 12.98
N ARG A 77 0.79 20.12 11.81
CA ARG A 77 1.80 19.16 11.38
C ARG A 77 3.21 19.76 11.47
N PRO A 78 4.15 19.12 12.18
CA PRO A 78 5.55 19.54 12.19
C PRO A 78 6.16 19.35 10.81
N THR A 79 7.20 20.12 10.46
CA THR A 79 7.95 19.92 9.22
C THR A 79 8.82 18.67 9.31
N GLN A 80 9.22 18.13 8.15
CA GLN A 80 10.12 16.97 8.07
C GLN A 80 11.40 17.19 8.89
N ALA A 81 12.06 18.33 8.73
CA ALA A 81 13.27 18.66 9.47
C ALA A 81 13.08 18.61 11.01
N VAL A 82 11.91 19.03 11.49
CA VAL A 82 11.58 18.94 12.92
C VAL A 82 11.39 17.48 13.35
N VAL A 83 10.66 16.66 12.56
CA VAL A 83 10.45 15.25 12.89
C VAL A 83 11.78 14.49 12.88
N GLU A 84 12.65 14.75 11.90
CA GLU A 84 14.00 14.18 11.83
C GLU A 84 14.84 14.55 13.05
N ALA A 85 14.86 15.84 13.42
CA ALA A 85 15.61 16.31 14.57
C ALA A 85 15.10 15.68 15.87
N LEU A 86 13.77 15.57 16.05
CA LEU A 86 13.17 14.93 17.22
C LEU A 86 13.53 13.44 17.29
N CYS A 87 13.38 12.72 16.19
CA CYS A 87 13.76 11.30 16.10
C CYS A 87 15.25 11.10 16.37
N GLY A 88 16.12 11.91 15.78
CA GLY A 88 17.58 11.83 15.98
C GLY A 88 17.98 12.12 17.43
N CYS A 89 17.27 13.01 18.12
CA CYS A 89 17.50 13.29 19.54
C CYS A 89 17.08 12.11 20.44
N LEU A 90 15.95 11.49 20.14
CA LEU A 90 15.45 10.33 20.88
C LEU A 90 16.34 9.10 20.65
N ASP A 91 16.82 8.89 19.41
CA ASP A 91 17.73 7.80 19.04
C ASP A 91 19.05 7.81 19.81
N ARG A 92 19.59 9.00 20.11
CA ARG A 92 20.84 9.14 20.89
C ARG A 92 20.69 8.67 22.35
N VAL A 93 19.48 8.64 22.87
CA VAL A 93 19.20 8.14 24.23
C VAL A 93 18.90 6.64 24.17
N GLN A 94 18.02 6.25 23.28
CA GLN A 94 17.63 4.86 23.03
C GLN A 94 17.05 4.78 21.61
N PRO A 95 17.44 3.79 20.79
CA PRO A 95 16.95 3.67 19.42
C PRO A 95 15.43 3.72 19.32
N VAL A 96 14.93 4.56 18.41
CA VAL A 96 13.52 4.59 18.02
C VAL A 96 13.31 3.51 16.97
N SER A 97 12.39 2.58 17.20
CA SER A 97 12.10 1.54 16.23
C SER A 97 11.65 2.13 14.89
N HIS A 98 11.96 1.47 13.77
CA HIS A 98 11.48 1.88 12.45
C HIS A 98 9.96 2.07 12.42
N ARG A 99 9.21 1.18 13.08
CA ARG A 99 7.75 1.31 13.21
C ARG A 99 7.34 2.61 13.90
N SER A 100 7.98 2.97 15.01
CA SER A 100 7.65 4.18 15.77
C SER A 100 8.03 5.45 15.00
N ARG A 101 9.18 5.43 14.30
CA ARG A 101 9.62 6.51 13.43
C ARG A 101 8.61 6.71 12.29
N ARG A 102 8.31 5.66 11.55
CA ARG A 102 7.32 5.69 10.48
C ARG A 102 5.98 6.22 10.95
N TYR A 103 5.51 5.77 12.13
CA TYR A 103 4.25 6.21 12.69
C TYR A 103 4.23 7.72 13.01
N LEU A 104 5.36 8.29 13.45
CA LEU A 104 5.48 9.75 13.62
C LEU A 104 5.38 10.48 12.26
N TYR A 105 6.04 9.97 11.21
CA TYR A 105 5.93 10.57 9.87
C TYR A 105 4.51 10.49 9.33
N ASP A 106 3.85 9.35 9.43
CA ASP A 106 2.46 9.17 9.00
C ASP A 106 1.50 10.12 9.73
N LEU A 107 1.67 10.28 11.05
CA LEU A 107 0.86 11.20 11.85
C LEU A 107 1.18 12.67 11.58
N ALA A 108 2.38 12.99 11.13
CA ALA A 108 2.76 14.31 10.65
C ALA A 108 2.25 14.58 9.22
N GLY A 109 1.81 13.54 8.49
CA GLY A 109 1.45 13.60 7.09
C GLY A 109 2.67 13.81 6.19
N LEU A 110 3.82 13.27 6.60
CA LEU A 110 5.10 13.38 5.91
C LEU A 110 5.51 12.04 5.30
N PRO A 111 6.20 12.04 4.15
CA PRO A 111 6.86 10.84 3.65
C PRO A 111 7.98 10.41 4.59
N ASP A 112 8.17 9.10 4.75
CA ASP A 112 9.34 8.56 5.46
C ASP A 112 10.58 8.76 4.59
N PRO A 113 11.61 9.51 5.01
CA PRO A 113 12.79 9.78 4.20
C PRO A 113 13.65 8.53 3.98
N ALA A 114 13.54 7.53 4.85
CA ALA A 114 14.25 6.27 4.72
C ALA A 114 13.43 5.26 3.91
N ALA A 115 13.35 5.44 2.59
CA ALA A 115 12.87 4.38 1.73
C ALA A 115 13.78 3.15 1.91
N PRO A 116 13.24 1.98 2.31
CA PRO A 116 14.06 0.78 2.45
C PRO A 116 14.67 0.41 1.10
N ASP A 117 15.88 -0.10 1.14
CA ASP A 117 16.48 -0.64 -0.06
C ASP A 117 15.84 -1.98 -0.48
N LEU A 118 16.10 -2.38 -1.72
CA LEU A 118 15.50 -3.61 -2.28
C LEU A 118 15.99 -4.87 -1.54
N ALA A 119 17.24 -4.89 -1.10
CA ALA A 119 17.81 -6.04 -0.39
C ALA A 119 17.16 -6.20 1.00
N GLU A 120 16.92 -5.09 1.71
CA GLU A 120 16.21 -5.10 3.00
C GLU A 120 14.77 -5.61 2.84
N LEU A 121 14.04 -5.16 1.81
CA LEU A 121 12.67 -5.62 1.55
C LEU A 121 12.64 -7.11 1.18
N ARG A 122 13.61 -7.57 0.38
CA ARG A 122 13.73 -9.00 0.04
C ARG A 122 14.03 -9.85 1.27
N ALA A 123 14.93 -9.39 2.14
CA ALA A 123 15.22 -10.07 3.41
C ALA A 123 14.01 -10.13 4.37
N ALA A 124 13.04 -9.21 4.22
CA ALA A 124 11.79 -9.24 4.98
C ALA A 124 10.79 -10.30 4.50
N ILE A 125 11.01 -10.90 3.32
CA ILE A 125 10.22 -12.03 2.84
C ILE A 125 10.74 -13.31 3.49
N THR A 126 10.14 -13.66 4.61
CA THR A 126 10.55 -14.83 5.39
C THR A 126 10.33 -16.15 4.65
N PRO A 127 11.03 -17.23 5.00
CA PRO A 127 10.80 -18.56 4.43
C PRO A 127 9.35 -19.04 4.56
N ASP A 128 8.66 -18.65 5.63
CA ASP A 128 7.23 -18.97 5.81
C ASP A 128 6.35 -18.23 4.79
N ARG A 129 6.63 -16.97 4.51
CA ARG A 129 5.95 -16.21 3.45
C ARG A 129 6.20 -16.83 2.09
N LEU A 130 7.41 -17.26 1.78
CA LEU A 130 7.72 -17.96 0.53
C LEU A 130 6.93 -19.28 0.42
N ARG A 131 6.87 -20.08 1.47
CA ARG A 131 6.06 -21.31 1.47
C ARG A 131 4.58 -21.04 1.25
N ARG A 132 4.04 -19.95 1.82
CA ARG A 132 2.64 -19.54 1.59
C ARG A 132 2.41 -19.09 0.16
N LEU A 133 3.36 -18.34 -0.41
CA LEU A 133 3.30 -17.90 -1.80
C LEU A 133 3.28 -19.08 -2.77
N GLU A 134 4.09 -20.11 -2.54
CA GLU A 134 4.10 -21.33 -3.36
C GLU A 134 2.79 -22.12 -3.28
N ARG A 135 2.07 -22.06 -2.16
CA ARG A 135 0.77 -22.74 -2.02
C ARG A 135 -0.35 -22.10 -2.84
N LEU A 136 -0.14 -20.93 -3.42
CA LEU A 136 -1.10 -20.31 -4.33
C LEU A 136 -1.07 -20.95 -5.73
N ALA A 137 -0.11 -21.83 -6.02
CA ALA A 137 -0.10 -22.55 -7.28
C ALA A 137 -1.41 -23.36 -7.46
N PRO A 138 -1.99 -23.38 -8.67
CA PRO A 138 -1.39 -23.02 -9.96
C PRO A 138 -1.43 -21.53 -10.30
N ASP A 139 -2.00 -20.68 -9.45
CA ASP A 139 -2.14 -19.26 -9.69
C ASP A 139 -0.79 -18.54 -9.65
N PRO A 140 -0.48 -17.65 -10.62
CA PRO A 140 0.71 -16.83 -10.57
C PRO A 140 0.59 -15.77 -9.47
N ALA A 141 1.58 -15.75 -8.56
CA ALA A 141 1.62 -14.78 -7.48
C ALA A 141 3.05 -14.35 -7.16
N GLY A 142 3.19 -13.11 -6.64
CA GLY A 142 4.47 -12.56 -6.26
C GLY A 142 4.37 -11.45 -5.23
N TYR A 143 5.45 -11.25 -4.49
CA TYR A 143 5.64 -10.08 -3.64
C TYR A 143 6.41 -9.01 -4.39
N PHE A 144 5.96 -7.77 -4.26
CA PHE A 144 6.51 -6.58 -4.91
C PHE A 144 6.69 -5.45 -3.90
N ASP A 145 7.63 -4.54 -4.16
CA ASP A 145 7.68 -3.28 -3.42
C ASP A 145 6.71 -2.26 -4.01
N SER A 146 6.60 -1.11 -3.35
CA SER A 146 5.75 0.00 -3.79
C SER A 146 6.19 0.64 -5.13
N ARG A 147 7.39 0.30 -5.62
CA ARG A 147 7.97 0.72 -6.90
C ARG A 147 7.87 -0.36 -7.97
N TRP A 148 7.17 -1.46 -7.68
CA TRP A 148 7.02 -2.62 -8.55
C TRP A 148 8.29 -3.46 -8.75
N HIS A 149 9.30 -3.36 -7.86
CA HIS A 149 10.40 -4.32 -7.89
C HIS A 149 9.92 -5.67 -7.34
N VAL A 150 10.34 -6.73 -8.00
CA VAL A 150 10.03 -8.10 -7.62
C VAL A 150 10.84 -8.48 -6.38
N LEU A 151 10.17 -8.81 -5.29
CA LEU A 151 10.78 -9.31 -4.06
C LEU A 151 10.85 -10.84 -4.08
N ALA A 152 9.78 -11.51 -4.52
CA ALA A 152 9.71 -12.96 -4.71
C ALA A 152 8.58 -13.32 -5.66
N LEU A 153 8.72 -14.42 -6.39
CA LEU A 153 7.70 -15.00 -7.26
C LEU A 153 7.49 -16.47 -6.88
N ASN A 154 6.26 -16.98 -7.01
CA ASN A 154 6.06 -18.43 -6.99
C ASN A 154 6.40 -19.06 -8.35
N ASP A 155 6.51 -20.38 -8.41
CA ASP A 155 6.85 -21.10 -9.64
C ASP A 155 5.81 -20.90 -10.74
N ALA A 156 4.54 -20.70 -10.40
CA ALA A 156 3.50 -20.40 -11.37
C ALA A 156 3.73 -19.03 -12.03
N ALA A 157 4.09 -18.00 -11.27
CA ALA A 157 4.42 -16.67 -11.79
C ALA A 157 5.68 -16.69 -12.68
N ARG A 158 6.72 -17.43 -12.28
CA ARG A 158 7.95 -17.57 -13.11
C ARG A 158 7.63 -18.19 -14.48
N ARG A 159 6.66 -19.10 -14.55
CA ARG A 159 6.19 -19.69 -15.82
C ARG A 159 5.26 -18.74 -16.58
N ALA A 160 4.37 -18.04 -15.90
CA ALA A 160 3.40 -17.14 -16.50
C ALA A 160 4.04 -15.86 -17.06
N PHE A 161 5.10 -15.36 -16.42
CA PHE A 161 5.77 -14.09 -16.73
C PHE A 161 7.24 -14.32 -17.09
N PRO A 162 7.53 -14.92 -18.24
CA PRO A 162 8.90 -15.30 -18.62
C PRO A 162 9.79 -14.06 -18.74
N GLY A 163 10.95 -14.11 -18.08
CA GLY A 163 11.90 -13.00 -18.02
C GLY A 163 11.70 -12.05 -16.86
N LEU A 164 10.56 -12.10 -16.18
CA LEU A 164 10.41 -11.41 -14.90
C LEU A 164 11.14 -12.21 -13.82
N THR A 165 12.14 -11.58 -13.19
CA THR A 165 12.99 -12.23 -12.19
C THR A 165 12.99 -11.43 -10.89
N GLU A 166 13.39 -12.07 -9.81
CA GLU A 166 13.59 -11.38 -8.52
C GLU A 166 14.66 -10.29 -8.64
N GLY A 167 14.34 -9.11 -8.12
CA GLY A 167 15.14 -7.89 -8.31
C GLY A 167 14.81 -7.12 -9.59
N GLY A 168 14.13 -7.73 -10.56
CA GLY A 168 13.57 -7.02 -11.71
C GLY A 168 12.40 -6.12 -11.33
N ASN A 169 11.84 -5.44 -12.32
CA ASN A 169 10.71 -4.52 -12.10
C ASN A 169 9.56 -4.88 -13.03
N TRP A 170 8.36 -5.02 -12.46
CA TRP A 170 7.14 -5.40 -13.17
C TRP A 170 6.76 -4.38 -14.27
N LEU A 171 6.85 -3.07 -13.97
CA LEU A 171 6.53 -2.04 -14.96
C LEU A 171 7.52 -2.04 -16.12
N ILE A 172 8.82 -2.18 -15.83
CA ILE A 172 9.85 -2.26 -16.88
C ILE A 172 9.64 -3.51 -17.72
N TRP A 173 9.33 -4.65 -17.10
CA TRP A 173 9.00 -5.87 -17.82
C TRP A 173 7.78 -5.70 -18.73
N LEU A 174 6.69 -5.10 -18.23
CA LEU A 174 5.51 -4.82 -19.03
C LEU A 174 5.79 -3.90 -20.22
N LEU A 175 6.64 -2.88 -20.04
CA LEU A 175 6.83 -1.82 -21.03
C LEU A 175 7.95 -2.12 -22.03
N ASP A 176 9.02 -2.79 -21.61
CA ASP A 176 10.25 -2.91 -22.37
C ASP A 176 10.59 -4.36 -22.76
N ASP A 177 10.04 -5.37 -22.07
CA ASP A 177 10.37 -6.76 -22.38
C ASP A 177 9.40 -7.35 -23.45
N PRO A 178 9.92 -7.78 -24.62
CA PRO A 178 9.06 -8.34 -25.67
C PRO A 178 8.33 -9.62 -25.23
N ARG A 179 8.85 -10.33 -24.21
CA ARG A 179 8.20 -11.52 -23.66
C ARG A 179 6.90 -11.18 -22.94
N ALA A 180 6.76 -9.96 -22.40
CA ALA A 180 5.50 -9.49 -21.80
C ALA A 180 4.38 -9.44 -22.85
N ALA A 181 4.65 -8.90 -24.03
CA ALA A 181 3.67 -8.86 -25.12
C ALA A 181 3.30 -10.25 -25.67
N THR A 182 4.23 -11.21 -25.55
CA THR A 182 3.96 -12.60 -25.94
C THR A 182 3.12 -13.31 -24.87
N ALA A 183 3.41 -13.08 -23.59
CA ALA A 183 2.76 -13.74 -22.47
C ALA A 183 1.36 -13.18 -22.17
N LEU A 184 1.20 -11.85 -22.21
CA LEU A 184 -0.04 -11.16 -21.87
C LEU A 184 -0.70 -10.57 -23.10
N LEU A 185 -1.91 -11.05 -23.42
CA LEU A 185 -2.71 -10.49 -24.52
C LEU A 185 -3.19 -9.07 -24.22
N ASP A 186 -3.51 -8.81 -22.94
CA ASP A 186 -3.98 -7.53 -22.48
C ASP A 186 -2.86 -6.75 -21.74
N ARG A 187 -1.63 -6.80 -22.26
CA ARG A 187 -0.43 -6.18 -21.69
C ARG A 187 -0.64 -4.67 -21.38
N GLU A 188 -1.28 -3.94 -22.32
CA GLU A 188 -1.55 -2.51 -22.14
C GLU A 188 -2.48 -2.24 -20.95
N THR A 189 -3.50 -3.07 -20.77
CA THR A 189 -4.42 -3.00 -19.62
C THR A 189 -3.65 -3.23 -18.31
N ALA A 190 -2.81 -4.26 -18.25
CA ALA A 190 -1.97 -4.54 -17.09
C ALA A 190 -0.99 -3.39 -16.79
N ALA A 191 -0.39 -2.81 -17.83
CA ALA A 191 0.52 -1.67 -17.69
C ALA A 191 -0.22 -0.42 -17.19
N HIS A 192 -1.40 -0.12 -17.75
CA HIS A 192 -2.22 1.01 -17.31
C HIS A 192 -2.65 0.89 -15.85
N ALA A 193 -3.16 -0.28 -15.43
CA ALA A 193 -3.53 -0.53 -14.04
C ALA A 193 -2.33 -0.36 -13.09
N SER A 194 -1.15 -0.89 -13.48
CA SER A 194 0.07 -0.78 -12.69
C SER A 194 0.59 0.64 -12.57
N VAL A 195 0.51 1.44 -13.64
CA VAL A 195 0.87 2.87 -13.64
C VAL A 195 -0.10 3.67 -12.77
N SER A 196 -1.40 3.38 -12.82
CA SER A 196 -2.41 4.03 -11.99
C SER A 196 -2.17 3.78 -10.50
N VAL A 197 -1.84 2.53 -10.14
CA VAL A 197 -1.45 2.16 -8.77
C VAL A 197 -0.19 2.90 -8.32
N LEU A 198 0.86 2.97 -9.15
CA LEU A 198 2.08 3.71 -8.85
C LEU A 198 1.78 5.20 -8.62
N ARG A 199 0.98 5.81 -9.49
CA ARG A 199 0.59 7.20 -9.39
C ARG A 199 -0.17 7.50 -8.10
N ALA A 200 -1.19 6.69 -7.79
CA ALA A 200 -1.95 6.81 -6.54
C ALA A 200 -1.03 6.70 -5.32
N ARG A 201 -0.04 5.80 -5.38
CA ARG A 201 0.92 5.60 -4.30
C ARG A 201 1.83 6.80 -4.11
N ILE A 202 2.35 7.37 -5.19
CA ILE A 202 3.18 8.58 -5.12
C ILE A 202 2.37 9.75 -4.56
N ALA A 203 1.13 9.93 -5.00
CA ALA A 203 0.24 10.98 -4.50
C ALA A 203 -0.09 10.82 -3.01
N ALA A 204 -0.28 9.59 -2.53
CA ALA A 204 -0.58 9.32 -1.13
C ALA A 204 0.56 9.67 -0.16
N PHE A 205 1.80 9.79 -0.65
CA PHE A 205 3.00 10.13 0.13
C PHE A 205 3.56 11.53 -0.17
N ASP A 206 2.78 12.39 -0.81
CA ASP A 206 3.18 13.76 -1.14
C ASP A 206 4.54 13.83 -1.89
N VAL A 207 4.65 13.03 -2.95
CA VAL A 207 5.84 12.95 -3.83
C VAL A 207 7.12 12.58 -3.05
N PRO A 208 7.29 11.32 -2.66
CA PRO A 208 8.46 10.88 -1.89
C PRO A 208 9.77 11.06 -2.68
N ASP A 209 10.88 11.32 -1.98
CA ASP A 209 12.20 11.62 -2.56
C ASP A 209 12.67 10.59 -3.60
N TRP A 210 12.37 9.29 -3.39
CA TRP A 210 12.72 8.22 -4.33
C TRP A 210 11.97 8.32 -5.67
N SER A 211 10.85 9.05 -5.74
CA SER A 211 9.98 9.07 -6.92
C SER A 211 10.59 9.86 -8.08
N GLY A 212 11.35 10.90 -7.81
CA GLY A 212 11.90 11.78 -8.84
C GLY A 212 12.80 11.06 -9.84
N ASP A 213 13.81 10.35 -9.38
CA ASP A 213 14.73 9.60 -10.23
C ASP A 213 14.06 8.40 -10.88
N PHE A 214 13.19 7.71 -10.15
CA PHE A 214 12.43 6.58 -10.66
C PHE A 214 11.48 6.99 -11.80
N LEU A 215 10.70 8.07 -11.61
CA LEU A 215 9.82 8.60 -12.66
C LEU A 215 10.61 9.13 -13.86
N ARG A 216 11.78 9.73 -13.62
CA ARG A 216 12.65 10.18 -14.71
C ARG A 216 13.17 9.01 -15.53
N ALA A 217 13.51 7.89 -14.89
CA ALA A 217 13.92 6.67 -15.58
C ALA A 217 12.76 6.06 -16.41
N LEU A 218 11.59 5.87 -15.81
CA LEU A 218 10.40 5.37 -16.50
C LEU A 218 9.92 6.33 -17.59
N GLY A 219 10.04 7.64 -17.37
CA GLY A 219 9.64 8.69 -18.32
C GLY A 219 10.45 8.72 -19.63
N ARG A 220 11.55 7.96 -19.74
CA ARG A 220 12.25 7.76 -21.02
C ARG A 220 11.41 6.91 -21.99
N ASN A 221 10.58 6.00 -21.46
CA ASN A 221 9.70 5.18 -22.28
C ASN A 221 8.46 6.00 -22.72
N PRO A 222 8.18 6.13 -24.03
CA PRO A 222 7.04 6.91 -24.54
C PRO A 222 5.69 6.31 -24.15
N GLU A 223 5.60 4.98 -24.04
CA GLU A 223 4.38 4.30 -23.60
C GLU A 223 4.08 4.60 -22.16
N PHE A 224 5.10 4.62 -21.28
CA PHE A 224 4.92 5.06 -19.88
C PHE A 224 4.36 6.47 -19.81
N ARG A 225 4.90 7.45 -20.56
CA ARG A 225 4.39 8.82 -20.56
C ARG A 225 2.92 8.89 -20.98
N ARG A 226 2.54 8.13 -22.01
CA ARG A 226 1.16 8.04 -22.47
C ARG A 226 0.22 7.48 -21.39
N LEU A 227 0.62 6.38 -20.74
CA LEU A 227 -0.16 5.76 -19.67
C LEU A 227 -0.23 6.64 -18.43
N TRP A 228 0.87 7.30 -18.08
CA TRP A 228 0.92 8.23 -16.95
C TRP A 228 -0.04 9.41 -17.10
N SER A 229 -0.15 9.99 -18.30
CA SER A 229 -1.10 11.06 -18.55
C SER A 229 -2.56 10.59 -18.50
N ARG A 230 -2.85 9.37 -18.97
CA ARG A 230 -4.20 8.76 -18.91
C ARG A 230 -4.61 8.35 -17.49
N ALA A 231 -3.67 7.99 -16.65
CA ALA A 231 -3.93 7.55 -15.27
C ALA A 231 -4.50 8.67 -14.36
N GLN A 232 -4.87 9.82 -14.90
CA GLN A 232 -5.56 10.89 -14.17
C GLN A 232 -7.06 10.61 -13.99
N ASP A 233 -7.64 9.80 -14.85
CA ASP A 233 -9.05 9.41 -14.78
C ASP A 233 -9.20 8.32 -13.70
N LEU A 234 -9.42 8.76 -12.45
CA LEU A 234 -9.61 7.90 -11.28
C LEU A 234 -10.96 7.14 -11.30
N ASP A 235 -11.83 7.44 -12.26
CA ASP A 235 -13.21 6.91 -12.31
C ASP A 235 -13.33 5.49 -12.87
N HIS A 236 -12.24 4.89 -13.32
CA HIS A 236 -12.26 3.49 -13.73
C HIS A 236 -11.36 2.68 -12.81
N PRO A 237 -11.92 1.82 -11.94
CA PRO A 237 -11.15 0.71 -11.38
C PRO A 237 -10.63 -0.06 -12.60
N GLY A 238 -9.32 0.05 -12.88
CA GLY A 238 -8.73 -0.56 -14.05
C GLY A 238 -9.17 -2.02 -14.16
N GLU A 239 -9.52 -2.45 -15.37
CA GLU A 239 -9.84 -3.83 -15.64
C GLU A 239 -8.75 -4.71 -15.01
N ARG A 240 -9.14 -5.55 -14.07
CA ARG A 240 -8.24 -6.47 -13.38
C ARG A 240 -8.09 -7.77 -14.16
N LEU A 241 -9.04 -8.01 -15.06
CA LEU A 241 -9.04 -9.21 -15.90
C LEU A 241 -8.04 -9.03 -17.04
N ILE A 242 -7.04 -9.90 -17.08
CA ILE A 242 -6.07 -9.99 -18.18
C ILE A 242 -6.01 -11.42 -18.68
N ARG A 243 -5.64 -11.60 -19.93
CA ARG A 243 -5.50 -12.94 -20.52
C ARG A 243 -4.04 -13.31 -20.65
N LEU A 244 -3.71 -14.45 -20.05
CA LEU A 244 -2.39 -15.08 -20.16
C LEU A 244 -2.40 -16.05 -21.33
N ARG A 245 -1.38 -15.98 -22.18
CA ARG A 245 -1.14 -16.99 -23.22
C ARG A 245 -0.45 -18.19 -22.61
N THR A 246 -1.07 -19.35 -22.72
CA THR A 246 -0.52 -20.63 -22.25
C THR A 246 -0.41 -21.63 -23.41
N PRO A 247 0.35 -22.71 -23.28
CA PRO A 247 0.38 -23.78 -24.27
C PRO A 247 -0.98 -24.43 -24.54
N ARG A 248 -1.93 -24.26 -23.61
CA ARG A 248 -3.31 -24.79 -23.72
C ARG A 248 -4.31 -23.77 -24.29
N GLY A 249 -3.87 -22.56 -24.64
CA GLY A 249 -4.69 -21.47 -25.13
C GLY A 249 -4.60 -20.22 -24.24
N GLU A 250 -5.67 -19.45 -24.20
CA GLU A 250 -5.79 -18.25 -23.38
C GLU A 250 -6.41 -18.59 -22.04
N THR A 251 -5.82 -18.08 -20.96
CA THR A 251 -6.33 -18.26 -19.59
C THR A 251 -6.63 -16.88 -19.01
N PRO A 252 -7.86 -16.59 -18.62
CA PRO A 252 -8.19 -15.35 -17.92
C PRO A 252 -7.56 -15.38 -16.51
N LEU A 253 -7.03 -14.23 -16.09
CA LEU A 253 -6.50 -14.01 -14.75
C LEU A 253 -7.19 -12.79 -14.15
N ASP A 254 -7.83 -12.92 -13.00
CA ASP A 254 -8.25 -11.79 -12.18
C ASP A 254 -7.06 -11.33 -11.32
N MET A 255 -6.45 -10.19 -11.70
CA MET A 255 -5.26 -9.67 -11.06
C MET A 255 -5.62 -8.87 -9.81
N GLN A 256 -5.35 -9.42 -8.66
CA GLN A 256 -5.61 -8.79 -7.36
C GLN A 256 -4.31 -8.29 -6.72
N LEU A 257 -4.35 -7.08 -6.16
CA LEU A 257 -3.23 -6.47 -5.46
C LEU A 257 -3.59 -6.25 -3.99
N TYR A 258 -2.83 -6.87 -3.10
CA TYR A 258 -3.03 -6.80 -1.65
C TYR A 258 -1.85 -6.09 -0.97
N ASP A 259 -2.14 -5.23 -0.02
CA ASP A 259 -1.10 -4.74 0.88
C ASP A 259 -0.72 -5.84 1.88
N VAL A 260 0.57 -6.08 2.03
CA VAL A 260 1.11 -7.10 2.94
C VAL A 260 1.57 -6.41 4.20
N GLU A 261 0.93 -6.73 5.32
CA GLU A 261 1.33 -6.16 6.59
C GLU A 261 2.76 -6.59 6.97
N SER A 262 3.60 -5.61 7.24
CA SER A 262 4.95 -5.78 7.69
C SER A 262 5.22 -4.84 8.84
N ALA A 263 5.51 -5.38 10.04
CA ALA A 263 5.81 -4.55 11.20
C ALA A 263 7.07 -3.69 11.00
N ARG A 264 8.02 -4.14 10.17
CA ARG A 264 9.27 -3.43 9.89
C ARG A 264 9.13 -2.45 8.72
N TYR A 265 8.37 -2.82 7.69
CA TYR A 265 8.20 -2.03 6.45
C TYR A 265 6.71 -1.87 6.09
N PRO A 266 5.91 -1.16 6.92
CA PRO A 266 4.49 -1.00 6.68
C PRO A 266 4.23 -0.26 5.36
N GLY A 267 3.36 -0.83 4.53
CA GLY A 267 2.96 -0.26 3.25
C GLY A 267 4.01 -0.35 2.13
N TRP A 268 5.14 -1.02 2.34
CA TRP A 268 6.17 -1.20 1.31
C TRP A 268 6.08 -2.50 0.53
N ILE A 269 5.41 -3.51 1.09
CA ILE A 269 5.31 -4.84 0.48
C ILE A 269 3.88 -5.07 0.02
N ARG A 270 3.72 -5.54 -1.20
CA ARG A 270 2.45 -5.91 -1.81
C ARG A 270 2.51 -7.30 -2.39
N MET A 271 1.38 -7.95 -2.46
CA MET A 271 1.22 -9.22 -3.15
C MET A 271 0.33 -9.00 -4.38
N LEU A 272 0.85 -9.31 -5.55
CA LEU A 272 0.08 -9.42 -6.78
C LEU A 272 -0.26 -10.90 -6.97
N TRP A 273 -1.54 -11.19 -7.16
CA TRP A 273 -2.07 -12.53 -7.33
C TRP A 273 -3.00 -12.58 -8.54
N GLY A 274 -2.70 -13.40 -9.51
CA GLY A 274 -3.54 -13.65 -10.68
C GLY A 274 -4.36 -14.90 -10.44
N MET A 275 -5.62 -14.73 -10.00
CA MET A 275 -6.52 -15.85 -9.75
C MET A 275 -7.06 -16.40 -11.06
N THR A 276 -7.01 -17.71 -11.21
CA THR A 276 -7.70 -18.46 -12.26
C THR A 276 -9.04 -18.95 -11.74
N ASP A 277 -10.11 -18.84 -12.57
CA ASP A 277 -11.43 -19.42 -12.25
C ASP A 277 -11.39 -20.96 -12.19
#